data_9eae206d031298fe86cc77f4638b92b4
#
_entry.id   9eae206d031298fe86cc77f4638b92b4
#
_cell.length_a   1.000
_cell.length_b   1.000
_cell.length_c   1.000
_cell.angle_alpha   90.00
_cell.angle_beta   90.00
_cell.angle_gamma   90.00
#
_symmetry.space_group_name_H-M   'P 1'
#
loop_
_entity.id
_entity.type
_entity.pdbx_description
1 polymer ?
#
loop_
_entity_poly.entity_id
_entity_poly.type
_entity_poly.pdbx_seq_one_letter_code
_entity_poly.pdbx_strand_id
1 'polypeptide(L)'
;MSLTLLFDLDDTLLDTNMDAFIPAYFQALSKHLFGRVSPDVMLRALMHGTNLMNESYDPTRTLQEIFESDFYPALGITKQELVEVIDDFYDNIFPTIGGHTRQRPDAAPLIEWALSQGFRIAIATDPLFPRKATWHRVRWA
;
A
#
# COMPACT_ATOMS: atom_id res chain seq x y z
N MET A 1 11.72 -4.49 -31.54
CA MET A 1 11.72 -4.59 -30.05
C MET A 1 10.64 -3.68 -29.53
N SER A 2 9.76 -4.17 -28.64
CA SER A 2 8.78 -3.30 -27.97
C SER A 2 9.42 -2.73 -26.71
N LEU A 3 9.41 -1.41 -26.55
CA LEU A 3 9.87 -0.74 -25.34
C LEU A 3 8.82 -0.93 -24.24
N THR A 4 9.27 -0.98 -22.98
CA THR A 4 8.42 -0.96 -21.81
C THR A 4 8.55 0.40 -21.11
N LEU A 5 7.45 1.09 -20.94
CA LEU A 5 7.38 2.31 -20.15
C LEU A 5 7.09 1.93 -18.70
N LEU A 6 7.88 2.48 -17.78
CA LEU A 6 7.68 2.32 -16.35
C LEU A 6 7.05 3.60 -15.81
N PHE A 7 5.89 3.45 -15.17
CA PHE A 7 5.21 4.56 -14.52
C PHE A 7 5.23 4.36 -13.01
N ASP A 8 5.56 5.40 -12.30
CA ASP A 8 5.28 5.46 -10.88
C ASP A 8 3.77 5.62 -10.65
N LEU A 9 3.29 5.33 -9.45
CA LEU A 9 1.88 5.35 -9.12
C LEU A 9 1.49 6.65 -8.41
N ASP A 10 2.08 6.88 -7.23
CA ASP A 10 1.70 7.99 -6.36
C ASP A 10 2.16 9.33 -6.93
N ASP A 11 1.26 10.31 -6.94
CA ASP A 11 1.45 11.64 -7.54
C ASP A 11 1.87 11.63 -9.03
N THR A 12 1.86 10.43 -9.65
CA THR A 12 2.14 10.23 -11.08
C THR A 12 0.86 9.81 -11.83
N LEU A 13 0.26 8.67 -11.51
CA LEU A 13 -1.00 8.20 -12.08
C LEU A 13 -2.19 8.44 -11.14
N LEU A 14 -1.94 8.38 -9.84
CA LEU A 14 -2.91 8.56 -8.76
C LEU A 14 -2.53 9.79 -7.93
N ASP A 15 -3.44 10.74 -7.81
CA ASP A 15 -3.33 11.89 -6.91
C ASP A 15 -3.83 11.45 -5.51
N THR A 16 -2.92 11.36 -4.55
CA THR A 16 -3.22 10.91 -3.18
C THR A 16 -3.05 12.07 -2.19
N ASN A 17 -4.14 12.47 -1.56
CA ASN A 17 -4.05 13.39 -0.42
C ASN A 17 -3.55 12.63 0.80
N MET A 18 -2.23 12.53 0.98
CA MET A 18 -1.60 11.76 2.06
C MET A 18 -1.99 12.26 3.45
N ASP A 19 -2.21 13.57 3.63
CA ASP A 19 -2.63 14.16 4.92
C ASP A 19 -4.03 13.69 5.35
N ALA A 20 -4.89 13.32 4.39
CA ALA A 20 -6.21 12.75 4.66
C ALA A 20 -6.19 11.21 4.59
N PHE A 21 -5.44 10.64 3.67
CA PHE A 21 -5.41 9.19 3.43
C PHE A 21 -4.79 8.42 4.60
N ILE A 22 -3.64 8.85 5.12
CA ILE A 22 -2.94 8.14 6.20
C ILE A 22 -3.74 8.10 7.49
N PRO A 23 -4.34 9.21 7.99
CA PRO A 23 -5.24 9.16 9.16
C PRO A 23 -6.47 8.27 8.93
N ALA A 24 -7.10 8.33 7.75
CA ALA A 24 -8.24 7.47 7.42
C ALA A 24 -7.86 5.99 7.41
N TYR A 25 -6.70 5.64 6.84
CA TYR A 25 -6.15 4.29 6.86
C TYR A 25 -5.93 3.79 8.30
N PHE A 26 -5.25 4.58 9.13
CA PHE A 26 -5.00 4.20 10.54
C PHE A 26 -6.28 4.04 11.32
N GLN A 27 -7.24 4.96 11.16
CA GLN A 27 -8.53 4.88 11.82
C GLN A 27 -9.30 3.62 11.41
N ALA A 28 -9.35 3.32 10.11
CA ALA A 28 -10.04 2.15 9.59
C ALA A 28 -9.39 0.84 10.09
N LEU A 29 -8.06 0.76 10.06
CA LEU A 29 -7.32 -0.41 10.52
C LEU A 29 -7.47 -0.59 12.05
N SER A 30 -7.35 0.49 12.83
CA SER A 30 -7.56 0.45 14.28
C SER A 30 -8.96 -0.04 14.67
N LYS A 31 -9.98 0.43 13.95
CA LYS A 31 -11.36 0.00 14.15
C LYS A 31 -11.53 -1.49 13.81
N HIS A 32 -10.90 -1.94 12.75
CA HIS A 32 -11.00 -3.33 12.29
C HIS A 32 -10.28 -4.31 13.23
N LEU A 33 -9.17 -3.88 13.82
CA LEU A 33 -8.39 -4.67 14.80
C LEU A 33 -8.85 -4.44 16.27
N PHE A 34 -9.94 -3.68 16.48
CA PHE A 34 -10.43 -3.38 17.83
C PHE A 34 -10.70 -4.66 18.63
N GLY A 35 -10.23 -4.66 19.89
CA GLY A 35 -10.33 -5.81 20.77
C GLY A 35 -9.23 -6.88 20.61
N ARG A 36 -8.42 -6.80 19.56
CA ARG A 36 -7.24 -7.67 19.34
C ARG A 36 -5.93 -6.96 19.64
N VAL A 37 -5.83 -5.72 19.20
CA VAL A 37 -4.63 -4.88 19.34
C VAL A 37 -5.04 -3.51 19.83
N SER A 38 -4.28 -2.95 20.79
CA SER A 38 -4.45 -1.55 21.19
C SER A 38 -4.09 -0.61 20.04
N PRO A 39 -4.91 0.44 19.76
CA PRO A 39 -4.63 1.40 18.68
C PRO A 39 -3.24 2.03 18.77
N ASP A 40 -2.81 2.40 19.98
CA ASP A 40 -1.50 3.05 20.18
C ASP A 40 -0.33 2.09 19.90
N VAL A 41 -0.47 0.83 20.29
CA VAL A 41 0.55 -0.22 20.00
C VAL A 41 0.62 -0.48 18.52
N MET A 42 -0.54 -0.63 17.87
CA MET A 42 -0.62 -0.83 16.42
C MET A 42 0.02 0.33 15.64
N LEU A 43 -0.33 1.58 16.00
CA LEU A 43 0.20 2.77 15.30
C LEU A 43 1.73 2.84 15.42
N ARG A 44 2.28 2.62 16.63
CA ARG A 44 3.74 2.60 16.83
C ARG A 44 4.40 1.50 16.01
N ALA A 45 3.85 0.30 16.02
CA ALA A 45 4.38 -0.84 15.26
C ALA A 45 4.34 -0.58 13.75
N LEU A 46 3.24 -0.01 13.22
CA LEU A 46 3.13 0.38 11.81
C LEU A 46 4.18 1.42 11.42
N MET A 47 4.31 2.49 12.20
CA MET A 47 5.27 3.56 11.91
C MET A 47 6.71 3.05 11.97
N HIS A 48 7.04 2.25 12.99
CA HIS A 48 8.38 1.70 13.14
C HIS A 48 8.72 0.73 12.00
N GLY A 49 7.83 -0.23 11.70
CA GLY A 49 8.02 -1.16 10.60
C GLY A 49 8.13 -0.47 9.23
N THR A 50 7.35 0.60 9.00
CA THR A 50 7.45 1.41 7.78
C THR A 50 8.79 2.13 7.69
N ASN A 51 9.30 2.69 8.79
CA ASN A 51 10.62 3.30 8.80
C ASN A 51 11.73 2.28 8.50
N LEU A 52 11.64 1.07 9.05
CA LEU A 52 12.60 0.00 8.73
C LEU A 52 12.59 -0.37 7.25
N MET A 53 11.41 -0.41 6.60
CA MET A 53 11.33 -0.60 5.14
C MET A 53 12.05 0.52 4.38
N ASN A 54 11.80 1.78 4.74
CA ASN A 54 12.39 2.95 4.08
C ASN A 54 13.91 3.05 4.24
N GLU A 55 14.43 2.59 5.38
CA GLU A 55 15.86 2.65 5.72
C GLU A 55 16.64 1.41 5.27
N SER A 56 15.96 0.36 4.84
CA SER A 56 16.60 -0.89 4.47
C SER A 56 17.27 -0.83 3.11
N TYR A 57 18.52 -1.27 3.07
CA TYR A 57 19.29 -1.52 1.85
C TYR A 57 19.64 -3.01 1.68
N ASP A 58 18.95 -3.90 2.39
CA ASP A 58 19.21 -5.35 2.31
C ASP A 58 18.57 -5.94 1.03
N PRO A 59 19.38 -6.31 0.01
CA PRO A 59 18.86 -6.84 -1.25
C PRO A 59 18.39 -8.30 -1.13
N THR A 60 18.59 -8.94 0.01
CA THR A 60 18.24 -10.36 0.23
C THR A 60 16.84 -10.53 0.83
N ARG A 61 16.22 -9.44 1.30
CA ARG A 61 14.91 -9.45 1.94
C ARG A 61 13.94 -8.53 1.20
N THR A 62 12.70 -8.96 1.12
CA THR A 62 11.61 -8.10 0.64
C THR A 62 11.21 -7.07 1.72
N LEU A 63 10.62 -5.95 1.30
CA LEU A 63 10.06 -4.96 2.24
C LEU A 63 9.02 -5.59 3.16
N GLN A 64 8.21 -6.52 2.64
CA GLN A 64 7.26 -7.28 3.45
C GLN A 64 7.94 -8.08 4.56
N GLU A 65 9.02 -8.80 4.27
CA GLU A 65 9.77 -9.57 5.27
C GLU A 65 10.42 -8.67 6.32
N ILE A 66 10.90 -7.50 5.91
CA ILE A 66 11.46 -6.51 6.83
C ILE A 66 10.37 -6.01 7.77
N PHE A 67 9.23 -5.57 7.22
CA PHE A 67 8.09 -5.10 8.00
C PHE A 67 7.57 -6.16 8.98
N GLU A 68 7.28 -7.36 8.48
CA GLU A 68 6.70 -8.45 9.27
C GLU A 68 7.61 -8.92 10.40
N SER A 69 8.93 -8.86 10.22
CA SER A 69 9.89 -9.23 11.26
C SER A 69 9.88 -8.32 12.48
N ASP A 70 9.35 -7.13 12.36
CA ASP A 70 9.21 -6.14 13.43
C ASP A 70 7.76 -6.02 13.90
N PHE A 71 6.82 -5.89 12.98
CA PHE A 71 5.42 -5.56 13.25
C PHE A 71 4.73 -6.57 14.18
N TYR A 72 4.77 -7.85 13.85
CA TYR A 72 4.09 -8.88 14.66
C TYR A 72 4.71 -9.03 16.06
N PRO A 73 6.04 -9.07 16.24
CA PRO A 73 6.66 -9.05 17.57
C PRO A 73 6.30 -7.81 18.39
N ALA A 74 6.26 -6.63 17.77
CA ALA A 74 5.89 -5.39 18.45
C ALA A 74 4.43 -5.40 18.94
N LEU A 75 3.53 -6.12 18.25
CA LEU A 75 2.16 -6.33 18.69
C LEU A 75 2.03 -7.40 19.78
N GLY A 76 3.01 -8.26 19.95
CA GLY A 76 2.93 -9.44 20.83
C GLY A 76 1.97 -10.52 20.31
N ILE A 77 1.69 -10.53 18.99
CA ILE A 77 0.75 -11.44 18.32
C ILE A 77 1.46 -12.05 17.12
N THR A 78 1.21 -13.31 16.83
CA THR A 78 1.79 -13.98 15.67
C THR A 78 1.10 -13.57 14.37
N LYS A 79 1.81 -13.70 13.25
CA LYS A 79 1.23 -13.50 11.91
C LYS A 79 0.00 -14.39 11.69
N GLN A 80 0.07 -15.66 12.13
CA GLN A 80 -1.02 -16.64 11.96
C GLN A 80 -2.32 -16.21 12.66
N GLU A 81 -2.22 -15.50 13.78
CA GLU A 81 -3.39 -15.03 14.53
C GLU A 81 -4.06 -13.82 13.88
N LEU A 82 -3.32 -13.04 13.08
CA LEU A 82 -3.84 -11.82 12.46
C LEU A 82 -4.05 -11.90 10.95
N VAL A 83 -3.46 -12.88 10.25
CA VAL A 83 -3.44 -12.91 8.79
C VAL A 83 -4.84 -12.83 8.17
N GLU A 84 -5.80 -13.60 8.67
CA GLU A 84 -7.17 -13.59 8.13
C GLU A 84 -7.87 -12.25 8.34
N VAL A 85 -7.67 -11.61 9.50
CA VAL A 85 -8.28 -10.32 9.82
C VAL A 85 -7.64 -9.19 9.02
N ILE A 86 -6.32 -9.23 8.85
CA ILE A 86 -5.60 -8.26 8.00
C ILE A 86 -5.97 -8.46 6.53
N ASP A 87 -6.11 -9.69 6.07
CA ASP A 87 -6.56 -9.99 4.71
C ASP A 87 -7.99 -9.48 4.46
N ASP A 88 -8.91 -9.70 5.40
CA ASP A 88 -10.27 -9.16 5.33
C ASP A 88 -10.28 -7.62 5.32
N PHE A 89 -9.41 -6.98 6.12
CA PHE A 89 -9.25 -5.53 6.07
C PHE A 89 -8.88 -5.03 4.66
N TYR A 90 -7.87 -5.63 4.04
CA TYR A 90 -7.43 -5.20 2.71
C TYR A 90 -8.41 -5.58 1.61
N ASP A 91 -9.18 -6.65 1.76
CA ASP A 91 -10.18 -7.05 0.78
C ASP A 91 -11.47 -6.20 0.85
N ASN A 92 -11.92 -5.85 2.06
CA ASN A 92 -13.26 -5.30 2.26
C ASN A 92 -13.30 -3.88 2.83
N ILE A 93 -12.31 -3.48 3.65
CA ILE A 93 -12.31 -2.16 4.31
C ILE A 93 -11.41 -1.17 3.57
N PHE A 94 -10.19 -1.56 3.24
CA PHE A 94 -9.24 -0.69 2.54
C PHE A 94 -9.81 -0.08 1.25
N PRO A 95 -10.59 -0.78 0.41
CA PRO A 95 -11.21 -0.17 -0.77
C PRO A 95 -12.09 1.04 -0.47
N THR A 96 -12.69 1.11 0.72
CA THR A 96 -13.60 2.19 1.11
C THR A 96 -12.91 3.53 1.37
N ILE A 97 -11.59 3.52 1.59
CA ILE A 97 -10.81 4.75 1.80
C ILE A 97 -10.29 5.37 0.49
N GLY A 98 -10.57 4.77 -0.65
CA GLY A 98 -10.19 5.28 -1.97
C GLY A 98 -10.72 6.70 -2.27
N GLY A 99 -11.77 7.15 -1.58
CA GLY A 99 -12.29 8.51 -1.69
C GLY A 99 -11.32 9.63 -1.28
N HIS A 100 -10.19 9.29 -0.63
CA HIS A 100 -9.09 10.22 -0.33
C HIS A 100 -8.05 10.32 -1.46
N THR A 101 -8.30 9.64 -2.57
CA THR A 101 -7.48 9.66 -3.79
C THR A 101 -8.31 10.15 -4.96
N ARG A 102 -7.65 10.59 -6.02
CA ARG A 102 -8.28 10.94 -7.31
C ARG A 102 -7.46 10.41 -8.46
N GLN A 103 -8.13 9.90 -9.46
CA GLN A 103 -7.50 9.63 -10.75
C GLN A 103 -6.98 10.94 -11.34
N ARG A 104 -5.75 10.96 -11.82
CA ARG A 104 -5.24 12.11 -12.56
C ARG A 104 -5.89 12.15 -13.94
N PRO A 105 -6.39 13.33 -14.39
CA PRO A 105 -7.12 13.43 -15.66
C PRO A 105 -6.33 12.92 -16.87
N ASP A 106 -5.00 13.07 -16.82
CA ASP A 106 -4.12 12.71 -17.95
C ASP A 106 -3.63 11.25 -17.87
N ALA A 107 -3.88 10.52 -16.77
CA ALA A 107 -3.35 9.18 -16.56
C ALA A 107 -3.90 8.18 -17.58
N ALA A 108 -5.24 8.03 -17.66
CA ALA A 108 -5.85 7.09 -18.59
C ALA A 108 -5.55 7.43 -20.06
N PRO A 109 -5.68 8.70 -20.54
CA PRO A 109 -5.30 9.07 -21.91
C PRO A 109 -3.84 8.77 -22.23
N LEU A 110 -2.91 9.00 -21.29
CA LEU A 110 -1.49 8.70 -21.48
C LEU A 110 -1.25 7.19 -21.65
N ILE A 111 -1.86 6.37 -20.78
CA ILE A 111 -1.74 4.91 -20.85
C ILE A 111 -2.33 4.39 -22.16
N GLU A 112 -3.53 4.85 -22.55
CA GLU A 112 -4.16 4.46 -23.81
C GLU A 112 -3.32 4.84 -25.02
N TRP A 113 -2.76 6.05 -25.04
CA TRP A 113 -1.85 6.49 -26.09
C TRP A 113 -0.60 5.58 -26.14
N ALA A 114 0.05 5.31 -25.02
CA ALA A 114 1.25 4.49 -24.98
C ALA A 114 0.99 3.06 -25.48
N LEU A 115 -0.14 2.46 -25.09
CA LEU A 115 -0.58 1.16 -25.61
C LEU A 115 -0.84 1.19 -27.11
N SER A 116 -1.48 2.28 -27.62
CA SER A 116 -1.74 2.45 -29.06
C SER A 116 -0.47 2.57 -29.91
N GLN A 117 0.62 3.08 -29.31
CA GLN A 117 1.94 3.13 -29.93
C GLN A 117 2.74 1.80 -29.83
N GLY A 118 2.13 0.76 -29.26
CA GLY A 118 2.76 -0.55 -29.12
C GLY A 118 3.76 -0.66 -27.97
N PHE A 119 3.78 0.28 -27.03
CA PHE A 119 4.55 0.16 -25.82
C PHE A 119 3.92 -0.86 -24.85
N ARG A 120 4.76 -1.52 -24.08
CA ARG A 120 4.33 -2.25 -22.89
C ARG A 120 4.34 -1.30 -21.69
N ILE A 121 3.43 -1.51 -20.73
CA ILE A 121 3.30 -0.68 -19.53
C ILE A 121 3.60 -1.54 -18.30
N ALA A 122 4.36 -0.98 -17.38
CA ALA A 122 4.53 -1.54 -16.04
C ALA A 122 4.46 -0.41 -14.99
N ILE A 123 3.86 -0.72 -13.84
CA ILE A 123 3.87 0.17 -12.68
C ILE A 123 5.11 -0.15 -11.87
N ALA A 124 5.92 0.87 -11.60
CA ALA A 124 7.15 0.80 -10.82
C ALA A 124 7.03 1.75 -9.63
N THR A 125 6.31 1.32 -8.61
CA THR A 125 6.08 2.07 -7.35
C THR A 125 6.85 1.44 -6.20
N ASP A 126 7.16 2.23 -5.17
CA ASP A 126 7.72 1.73 -3.91
C ASP A 126 6.59 1.09 -3.08
N PRO A 127 6.57 -0.24 -2.89
CA PRO A 127 5.42 -0.94 -2.32
C PRO A 127 5.46 -0.95 -0.79
N LEU A 128 5.29 0.21 -0.14
CA LEU A 128 5.17 0.30 1.33
C LEU A 128 3.86 -0.31 1.87
N PHE A 129 2.88 -0.55 1.00
CA PHE A 129 1.65 -1.24 1.33
C PHE A 129 1.68 -2.70 0.87
N PRO A 130 0.91 -3.60 1.53
CA PRO A 130 0.74 -4.97 1.03
C PRO A 130 0.22 -5.00 -0.40
N ARG A 131 0.54 -6.09 -1.12
CA ARG A 131 0.18 -6.26 -2.52
C ARG A 131 -1.30 -6.00 -2.82
N LYS A 132 -2.22 -6.42 -1.94
CA LYS A 132 -3.66 -6.19 -2.09
C LYS A 132 -3.97 -4.68 -2.12
N ALA A 133 -3.41 -3.92 -1.19
CA ALA A 133 -3.57 -2.46 -1.14
C ALA A 133 -2.99 -1.78 -2.39
N THR A 134 -1.80 -2.18 -2.82
CA THR A 134 -1.19 -1.65 -4.06
C THR A 134 -2.09 -1.89 -5.27
N TRP A 135 -2.70 -3.08 -5.41
CA TRP A 135 -3.65 -3.36 -6.48
C TRP A 135 -4.93 -2.52 -6.41
N HIS A 136 -5.45 -2.24 -5.21
CA HIS A 136 -6.57 -1.29 -5.08
C HIS A 136 -6.17 0.10 -5.57
N ARG A 137 -4.98 0.57 -5.19
CA ARG A 137 -4.49 1.89 -5.59
C ARG A 137 -4.25 1.99 -7.10
N VAL A 138 -3.75 0.94 -7.74
CA VAL A 138 -3.65 0.86 -9.21
C VAL A 138 -5.04 0.93 -9.88
N ARG A 139 -6.07 0.33 -9.27
CA ARG A 139 -7.45 0.43 -9.80
C ARG A 139 -8.09 1.79 -9.59
N TRP A 140 -7.65 2.56 -8.59
CA TRP A 140 -8.12 3.93 -8.36
C TRP A 140 -7.47 4.94 -9.32
N ALA A 141 -6.30 4.60 -9.86
CA ALA A 141 -5.59 5.36 -10.88
C ALA A 141 -6.21 5.15 -12.29
#